data_b5212debe6b4e31decf48ee95359f33d
#
_entry.id   b5212debe6b4e31decf48ee95359f33d
#
_cell.length_a   1.000
_cell.length_b   1.000
_cell.length_c   1.000
_cell.angle_alpha   90.00
_cell.angle_beta   90.00
_cell.angle_gamma   90.00
#
_symmetry.space_group_name_H-M   'P 1'
#
loop_
_entity.id
_entity.type
_entity.pdbx_description
1 polymer ?
#
loop_
_entity_poly.entity_id
_entity_poly.type
_entity_poly.pdbx_seq_one_letter_code
_entity_poly.pdbx_strand_id
1 'polypeptide(L)'
;VKITMGPKGRTVVIEKSYGAPVATKDGVTVAKAVSLKDPQENIGARMVQEVAKKAGDDAGDGTTTATVLAQKLIREGRRVIATGTNPMDVKRGIDMAVSAVVEDIEKHARPVKDSSEIAQVATISANGDADIGEKIATAMEKVGKEGVITVEEAKGLDTEIDVVEGMQFDQGFMSPYFVTNSEKMLAELDGAQVLVSEKKITGLQALLPILEPIAQAGKPLLIIAEDVESEALATLVLNRLRGGLKVCAVKAPGFGDRRKEMLKDIAILTGATVISDDMGMTFENITPAVLGVAKKVVVSKDSTLMAHGGGDKTAIAQRADEIRVAIENSNSDYDREKLAERLAKLVGGVAVIKVGGMTEIEVKEKKDRVDDALAATRAGVAEGIVAGGGVALVRATRALEKLTGANADQNVGIDIVRRAITAPCAQIADNAGVSGEIVVGKVMESDDYNFGYNAQTGEYVDMLKAGIIDPAKVVKVGDEVTVRLIGVDEDRKRI
;
A
#
# COMPACT_ATOMS: atom_id res chain seq x y z
N VAL A 1 -14.24 -10.10 12.73
CA VAL A 1 -12.85 -9.80 12.34
C VAL A 1 -11.87 -10.55 13.24
N LYS A 2 -11.78 -10.30 14.55
CA LYS A 2 -10.76 -10.84 15.47
C LYS A 2 -10.56 -12.37 15.44
N ILE A 3 -11.57 -13.16 15.08
CA ILE A 3 -11.46 -14.62 14.99
C ILE A 3 -10.61 -15.12 13.84
N THR A 4 -10.30 -14.26 12.86
CA THR A 4 -9.43 -14.61 11.72
C THR A 4 -7.95 -14.42 12.03
N MET A 5 -7.61 -13.82 13.18
CA MET A 5 -6.25 -13.41 13.53
C MET A 5 -5.34 -14.59 13.87
N GLY A 6 -4.13 -14.56 13.34
CA GLY A 6 -3.07 -15.52 13.63
C GLY A 6 -3.16 -16.85 12.87
N PRO A 7 -2.17 -17.76 13.04
CA PRO A 7 -2.04 -18.98 12.24
C PRO A 7 -3.21 -19.95 12.44
N LYS A 8 -3.83 -19.97 13.63
CA LYS A 8 -5.04 -20.77 13.93
C LYS A 8 -6.33 -19.95 13.85
N GLY A 9 -6.28 -18.78 13.23
CA GLY A 9 -7.46 -17.97 12.91
C GLY A 9 -8.42 -18.72 11.98
N ARG A 10 -9.72 -18.44 12.13
CA ARG A 10 -10.78 -19.11 11.39
C ARG A 10 -11.09 -18.40 10.10
N THR A 11 -11.42 -19.17 9.06
CA THR A 11 -12.01 -18.62 7.83
C THR A 11 -13.46 -18.20 8.09
N VAL A 12 -13.83 -17.02 7.61
CA VAL A 12 -15.20 -16.50 7.68
C VAL A 12 -15.85 -16.62 6.31
N VAL A 13 -17.09 -17.08 6.28
CA VAL A 13 -17.90 -17.13 5.07
C VAL A 13 -18.84 -15.93 5.07
N ILE A 14 -18.76 -15.13 4.03
CA ILE A 14 -19.54 -13.90 3.84
C ILE A 14 -20.59 -14.15 2.75
N GLU A 15 -21.85 -13.96 3.10
CA GLU A 15 -22.96 -13.96 2.14
C GLU A 15 -22.90 -12.68 1.30
N LYS A 16 -23.04 -12.82 -0.02
CA LYS A 16 -23.19 -11.69 -0.93
C LYS A 16 -24.64 -11.58 -1.37
N SER A 17 -25.11 -10.34 -1.54
CA SER A 17 -26.43 -10.06 -2.11
C SER A 17 -26.57 -10.57 -3.55
N TYR A 18 -25.45 -10.79 -4.24
CA TYR A 18 -25.36 -11.32 -5.60
C TYR A 18 -24.11 -12.18 -5.76
N GLY A 19 -24.24 -13.37 -6.34
CA GLY A 19 -23.14 -14.29 -6.57
C GLY A 19 -22.91 -15.31 -5.46
N ALA A 20 -21.79 -16.05 -5.54
CA ALA A 20 -21.42 -17.05 -4.56
C ALA A 20 -20.93 -16.44 -3.25
N PRO A 21 -21.12 -17.11 -2.10
CA PRO A 21 -20.52 -16.71 -0.83
C PRO A 21 -18.98 -16.65 -0.95
N VAL A 22 -18.36 -15.72 -0.23
CA VAL A 22 -16.90 -15.59 -0.18
C VAL A 22 -16.37 -16.11 1.15
N ALA A 23 -15.43 -17.05 1.08
CA ALA A 23 -14.69 -17.52 2.23
C ALA A 23 -13.35 -16.79 2.31
N THR A 24 -13.07 -16.10 3.42
CA THR A 24 -11.84 -15.31 3.57
C THR A 24 -11.34 -15.30 5.02
N LYS A 25 -10.03 -15.05 5.17
CA LYS A 25 -9.39 -14.70 6.44
C LYS A 25 -8.96 -13.23 6.49
N ASP A 26 -9.05 -12.51 5.36
CA ASP A 26 -8.65 -11.11 5.31
C ASP A 26 -9.57 -10.23 6.18
N GLY A 27 -8.93 -9.48 7.09
CA GLY A 27 -9.61 -8.64 8.07
C GLY A 27 -10.36 -7.47 7.46
N VAL A 28 -9.84 -6.85 6.39
CA VAL A 28 -10.49 -5.75 5.67
C VAL A 28 -11.76 -6.23 4.97
N THR A 29 -11.69 -7.34 4.26
CA THR A 29 -12.85 -7.91 3.56
C THR A 29 -13.95 -8.30 4.55
N VAL A 30 -13.57 -8.91 5.68
CA VAL A 30 -14.53 -9.23 6.75
C VAL A 30 -15.12 -7.96 7.37
N ALA A 31 -14.29 -6.94 7.64
CA ALA A 31 -14.76 -5.69 8.23
C ALA A 31 -15.74 -4.96 7.30
N LYS A 32 -15.42 -4.85 6.01
CA LYS A 32 -16.29 -4.21 5.00
C LYS A 32 -17.64 -4.90 4.83
N ALA A 33 -17.71 -6.21 5.06
CA ALA A 33 -18.94 -6.98 4.96
C ALA A 33 -19.90 -6.80 6.14
N VAL A 34 -19.43 -6.24 7.27
CA VAL A 34 -20.27 -6.00 8.44
C VAL A 34 -21.21 -4.82 8.18
N SER A 35 -22.50 -5.09 8.17
CA SER A 35 -23.54 -4.06 8.10
C SER A 35 -24.59 -4.33 9.18
N LEU A 36 -24.91 -3.30 9.97
CA LEU A 36 -25.88 -3.39 11.06
C LEU A 36 -27.19 -2.73 10.66
N LYS A 37 -28.31 -3.28 11.16
CA LYS A 37 -29.65 -2.79 10.81
C LYS A 37 -29.95 -1.44 11.44
N ASP A 38 -29.46 -1.21 12.66
CA ASP A 38 -29.60 0.06 13.34
C ASP A 38 -28.65 1.10 12.74
N PRO A 39 -29.12 2.27 12.27
CA PRO A 39 -28.28 3.28 11.65
C PRO A 39 -27.21 3.85 12.58
N GLN A 40 -27.47 3.96 13.89
CA GLN A 40 -26.51 4.50 14.86
C GLN A 40 -25.41 3.48 15.13
N GLU A 41 -25.77 2.21 15.35
CA GLU A 41 -24.78 1.14 15.49
C GLU A 41 -23.95 0.96 14.21
N ASN A 42 -24.58 1.15 13.05
CA ASN A 42 -23.87 1.05 11.76
C ASN A 42 -22.85 2.17 11.54
N ILE A 43 -23.06 3.36 12.11
CA ILE A 43 -22.03 4.42 12.12
C ILE A 43 -20.76 3.93 12.86
N GLY A 44 -20.93 3.31 14.02
CA GLY A 44 -19.81 2.73 14.77
C GLY A 44 -19.09 1.63 13.96
N ALA A 45 -19.85 0.74 13.31
CA ALA A 45 -19.27 -0.29 12.44
C ALA A 45 -18.44 0.33 11.29
N ARG A 46 -18.95 1.37 10.63
CA ARG A 46 -18.23 2.09 9.55
C ARG A 46 -16.95 2.75 10.05
N MET A 47 -16.95 3.33 11.25
CA MET A 47 -15.73 3.90 11.83
C MET A 47 -14.64 2.84 12.01
N VAL A 48 -14.99 1.64 12.48
CA VAL A 48 -14.04 0.53 12.59
C VAL A 48 -13.60 0.00 11.22
N GLN A 49 -14.48 0.03 10.21
CA GLN A 49 -14.10 -0.30 8.82
C GLN A 49 -13.05 0.67 8.28
N GLU A 50 -13.18 1.98 8.55
CA GLU A 50 -12.19 2.98 8.15
C GLU A 50 -10.83 2.76 8.82
N VAL A 51 -10.79 2.28 10.08
CA VAL A 51 -9.54 1.87 10.75
C VAL A 51 -8.86 0.75 9.98
N ALA A 52 -9.60 -0.33 9.68
CA ALA A 52 -9.06 -1.47 8.96
C ALA A 52 -8.59 -1.08 7.56
N LYS A 53 -9.38 -0.26 6.84
CA LYS A 53 -9.03 0.25 5.53
C LYS A 53 -7.75 1.06 5.54
N LYS A 54 -7.63 2.00 6.48
CA LYS A 54 -6.45 2.86 6.58
C LYS A 54 -5.18 2.08 6.87
N ALA A 55 -5.24 1.07 7.77
CA ALA A 55 -4.10 0.19 8.02
C ALA A 55 -3.67 -0.57 6.75
N GLY A 56 -4.63 -1.07 5.96
CA GLY A 56 -4.36 -1.70 4.67
C GLY A 56 -3.77 -0.74 3.64
N ASP A 57 -4.33 0.47 3.51
CA ASP A 57 -3.87 1.48 2.56
C ASP A 57 -2.44 1.98 2.88
N ASP A 58 -2.11 2.16 4.18
CA ASP A 58 -0.83 2.73 4.62
C ASP A 58 0.30 1.68 4.69
N ALA A 59 -0.01 0.44 5.08
CA ALA A 59 1.00 -0.60 5.33
C ALA A 59 0.78 -1.92 4.58
N GLY A 60 -0.35 -2.09 3.91
CA GLY A 60 -0.72 -3.31 3.18
C GLY A 60 -1.07 -4.51 4.06
N ASP A 61 -0.92 -4.40 5.38
CA ASP A 61 -1.19 -5.46 6.35
C ASP A 61 -1.65 -4.85 7.68
N GLY A 62 -1.85 -5.69 8.70
CA GLY A 62 -2.23 -5.27 10.06
C GLY A 62 -3.69 -4.86 10.23
N THR A 63 -4.54 -5.07 9.25
CA THR A 63 -5.95 -4.68 9.24
C THR A 63 -6.74 -5.30 10.40
N THR A 64 -6.49 -6.59 10.69
CA THR A 64 -7.09 -7.31 11.82
C THR A 64 -6.54 -6.82 13.15
N THR A 65 -5.23 -6.58 13.23
CA THR A 65 -4.55 -6.04 14.42
C THR A 65 -5.12 -4.67 14.79
N ALA A 66 -5.22 -3.75 13.82
CA ALA A 66 -5.80 -2.43 14.00
C ALA A 66 -7.26 -2.50 14.49
N THR A 67 -8.07 -3.42 13.95
CA THR A 67 -9.45 -3.64 14.39
C THR A 67 -9.53 -4.13 15.85
N VAL A 68 -8.63 -5.03 16.26
CA VAL A 68 -8.56 -5.56 17.63
C VAL A 68 -8.15 -4.47 18.62
N LEU A 69 -7.15 -3.66 18.26
CA LEU A 69 -6.71 -2.51 19.05
C LEU A 69 -7.82 -1.48 19.20
N ALA A 70 -8.50 -1.10 18.09
CA ALA A 70 -9.63 -0.18 18.11
C ALA A 70 -10.74 -0.66 19.05
N GLN A 71 -11.13 -1.93 18.94
CA GLN A 71 -12.14 -2.51 19.83
C GLN A 71 -11.73 -2.39 21.31
N LYS A 72 -10.47 -2.72 21.63
CA LYS A 72 -10.00 -2.72 23.01
C LYS A 72 -9.93 -1.31 23.58
N LEU A 73 -9.39 -0.35 22.82
CA LEU A 73 -9.31 1.06 23.23
C LEU A 73 -10.69 1.67 23.44
N ILE A 74 -11.63 1.47 22.51
CA ILE A 74 -13.00 1.97 22.63
C ILE A 74 -13.66 1.37 23.88
N ARG A 75 -13.47 0.06 24.13
CA ARG A 75 -14.06 -0.62 25.30
C ARG A 75 -13.53 -0.08 26.60
N GLU A 76 -12.21 0.09 26.74
CA GLU A 76 -11.59 0.62 27.95
C GLU A 76 -11.90 2.11 28.12
N GLY A 77 -11.82 2.91 27.04
CA GLY A 77 -12.14 4.35 27.05
C GLY A 77 -13.59 4.61 27.48
N ARG A 78 -14.56 3.84 26.93
CA ARG A 78 -15.98 3.98 27.33
C ARG A 78 -16.20 3.72 28.83
N ARG A 79 -15.50 2.73 29.39
CA ARG A 79 -15.62 2.42 30.84
C ARG A 79 -15.16 3.57 31.70
N VAL A 80 -14.08 4.23 31.29
CA VAL A 80 -13.47 5.33 32.05
C VAL A 80 -14.29 6.62 31.89
N ILE A 81 -14.72 6.96 30.70
CA ILE A 81 -15.55 8.16 30.45
C ILE A 81 -16.88 8.07 31.22
N ALA A 82 -17.47 6.86 31.31
CA ALA A 82 -18.68 6.63 32.08
C ALA A 82 -18.53 6.91 33.58
N THR A 83 -17.31 6.97 34.14
CA THR A 83 -17.04 7.33 35.53
C THR A 83 -16.76 8.82 35.73
N GLY A 84 -16.90 9.66 34.70
CA GLY A 84 -16.79 11.11 34.78
C GLY A 84 -15.39 11.67 34.54
N THR A 85 -14.47 10.86 33.99
CA THR A 85 -13.12 11.29 33.58
C THR A 85 -13.21 12.24 32.37
N ASN A 86 -12.36 13.27 32.32
CA ASN A 86 -12.35 14.23 31.22
C ASN A 86 -11.88 13.57 29.90
N PRO A 87 -12.73 13.46 28.88
CA PRO A 87 -12.38 12.78 27.63
C PRO A 87 -11.18 13.40 26.90
N MET A 88 -11.01 14.73 26.97
CA MET A 88 -9.92 15.42 26.30
C MET A 88 -8.57 15.15 26.93
N ASP A 89 -8.53 15.03 28.27
CA ASP A 89 -7.30 14.67 28.97
C ASP A 89 -6.99 13.17 28.78
N VAL A 90 -7.99 12.31 28.78
CA VAL A 90 -7.83 10.89 28.42
C VAL A 90 -7.22 10.79 27.01
N LYS A 91 -7.74 11.56 26.03
CA LYS A 91 -7.18 11.58 24.66
C LYS A 91 -5.72 12.02 24.64
N ARG A 92 -5.36 13.10 25.36
CA ARG A 92 -3.96 13.55 25.44
C ARG A 92 -3.04 12.47 26.02
N GLY A 93 -3.51 11.75 27.05
CA GLY A 93 -2.78 10.63 27.64
C GLY A 93 -2.60 9.47 26.64
N ILE A 94 -3.62 9.17 25.83
CA ILE A 94 -3.54 8.18 24.75
C ILE A 94 -2.51 8.63 23.70
N ASP A 95 -2.57 9.89 23.22
CA ASP A 95 -1.63 10.43 22.24
C ASP A 95 -0.17 10.34 22.73
N MET A 96 0.09 10.69 24.00
CA MET A 96 1.41 10.54 24.63
C MET A 96 1.88 9.08 24.65
N ALA A 97 1.01 8.17 25.04
CA ALA A 97 1.33 6.75 25.12
C ALA A 97 1.63 6.15 23.74
N VAL A 98 0.84 6.50 22.71
CA VAL A 98 1.06 6.06 21.33
C VAL A 98 2.40 6.55 20.83
N SER A 99 2.75 7.82 21.03
CA SER A 99 4.06 8.35 20.63
C SER A 99 5.22 7.57 21.28
N ALA A 100 5.10 7.21 22.55
CA ALA A 100 6.11 6.44 23.26
C ALA A 100 6.21 4.98 22.76
N VAL A 101 5.08 4.35 22.42
CA VAL A 101 5.04 3.01 21.83
C VAL A 101 5.69 3.00 20.44
N VAL A 102 5.35 3.97 19.57
CA VAL A 102 5.93 4.10 18.23
C VAL A 102 7.44 4.29 18.31
N GLU A 103 7.92 5.17 19.20
CA GLU A 103 9.35 5.39 19.41
C GLU A 103 10.07 4.12 19.90
N ASP A 104 9.45 3.32 20.78
CA ASP A 104 10.01 2.06 21.26
C ASP A 104 10.10 1.03 20.12
N ILE A 105 9.06 0.90 19.31
CA ILE A 105 9.05 0.01 18.14
C ILE A 105 10.14 0.41 17.15
N GLU A 106 10.31 1.71 16.85
CA GLU A 106 11.37 2.22 15.98
C GLU A 106 12.76 1.88 16.47
N LYS A 107 13.01 2.03 17.78
CA LYS A 107 14.30 1.69 18.40
C LYS A 107 14.65 0.21 18.29
N HIS A 108 13.64 -0.66 18.28
CA HIS A 108 13.82 -2.10 18.21
C HIS A 108 13.63 -2.69 16.81
N ALA A 109 13.19 -1.87 15.85
CA ALA A 109 13.14 -2.27 14.45
C ALA A 109 14.56 -2.51 13.91
N ARG A 110 14.73 -3.63 13.23
CA ARG A 110 16.00 -3.95 12.56
C ARG A 110 15.81 -4.02 11.04
N PRO A 111 16.78 -3.55 10.25
CA PRO A 111 16.70 -3.64 8.80
C PRO A 111 16.67 -5.10 8.34
N VAL A 112 15.96 -5.37 7.26
CA VAL A 112 15.97 -6.65 6.57
C VAL A 112 17.34 -6.88 5.93
N LYS A 113 17.96 -8.02 6.24
CA LYS A 113 19.35 -8.31 5.87
C LYS A 113 19.47 -8.92 4.49
N ASP A 114 18.68 -9.92 4.19
CA ASP A 114 18.83 -10.76 3.01
C ASP A 114 17.49 -11.21 2.40
N SER A 115 17.58 -11.89 1.27
CA SER A 115 16.44 -12.44 0.53
C SER A 115 15.62 -13.47 1.34
N SER A 116 16.26 -14.18 2.27
CA SER A 116 15.58 -15.15 3.13
C SER A 116 14.65 -14.46 4.12
N GLU A 117 15.07 -13.34 4.71
CA GLU A 117 14.20 -12.53 5.58
C GLU A 117 13.08 -11.87 4.81
N ILE A 118 13.32 -11.44 3.57
CA ILE A 118 12.28 -10.96 2.65
C ILE A 118 11.23 -12.04 2.44
N ALA A 119 11.65 -13.27 2.12
CA ALA A 119 10.76 -14.41 1.94
C ALA A 119 9.94 -14.72 3.21
N GLN A 120 10.54 -14.59 4.40
CA GLN A 120 9.86 -14.81 5.68
C GLN A 120 8.76 -13.77 5.92
N VAL A 121 9.04 -12.47 5.72
CA VAL A 121 8.02 -11.40 5.83
C VAL A 121 6.87 -11.69 4.88
N ALA A 122 7.17 -11.95 3.62
CA ALA A 122 6.17 -12.23 2.60
C ALA A 122 5.35 -13.48 2.91
N THR A 123 5.98 -14.55 3.40
CA THR A 123 5.31 -15.79 3.79
C THR A 123 4.29 -15.56 4.91
N ILE A 124 4.67 -14.80 5.95
CA ILE A 124 3.77 -14.51 7.06
C ILE A 124 2.58 -13.69 6.60
N SER A 125 2.82 -12.62 5.87
CA SER A 125 1.76 -11.76 5.32
C SER A 125 0.88 -12.49 4.30
N ALA A 126 1.42 -13.53 3.63
CA ALA A 126 0.67 -14.44 2.77
C ALA A 126 -0.06 -15.57 3.55
N ASN A 127 -0.32 -15.41 4.86
CA ASN A 127 -0.95 -16.43 5.70
C ASN A 127 -0.19 -17.79 5.79
N GLY A 128 1.12 -17.76 5.70
CA GLY A 128 2.00 -18.93 5.80
C GLY A 128 2.25 -19.62 4.46
N ASP A 129 1.89 -19.02 3.34
CA ASP A 129 2.16 -19.56 2.00
C ASP A 129 3.61 -19.27 1.59
N ALA A 130 4.47 -20.29 1.72
CA ALA A 130 5.89 -20.17 1.43
C ALA A 130 6.18 -19.99 -0.08
N ASP A 131 5.35 -20.51 -0.98
CA ASP A 131 5.51 -20.32 -2.43
C ASP A 131 5.34 -18.85 -2.81
N ILE A 132 4.36 -18.17 -2.24
CA ILE A 132 4.18 -16.73 -2.41
C ILE A 132 5.39 -15.97 -1.86
N GLY A 133 5.88 -16.34 -0.65
CA GLY A 133 7.04 -15.71 -0.03
C GLY A 133 8.29 -15.79 -0.88
N GLU A 134 8.62 -16.97 -1.41
CA GLU A 134 9.77 -17.18 -2.29
C GLU A 134 9.65 -16.41 -3.60
N LYS A 135 8.45 -16.35 -4.18
CA LYS A 135 8.21 -15.60 -5.42
C LYS A 135 8.39 -14.10 -5.23
N ILE A 136 7.90 -13.53 -4.13
CA ILE A 136 8.09 -12.11 -3.82
C ILE A 136 9.58 -11.81 -3.61
N ALA A 137 10.31 -12.63 -2.83
CA ALA A 137 11.73 -12.45 -2.62
C ALA A 137 12.53 -12.53 -3.95
N THR A 138 12.21 -13.51 -4.80
CA THR A 138 12.81 -13.64 -6.14
C THR A 138 12.49 -12.45 -7.04
N ALA A 139 11.27 -11.93 -6.99
CA ALA A 139 10.90 -10.74 -7.74
C ALA A 139 11.70 -9.52 -7.28
N MET A 140 11.82 -9.32 -5.95
CA MET A 140 12.63 -8.22 -5.38
C MET A 140 14.11 -8.36 -5.69
N GLU A 141 14.66 -9.56 -5.73
CA GLU A 141 16.05 -9.79 -6.12
C GLU A 141 16.30 -9.40 -7.57
N LYS A 142 15.36 -9.71 -8.49
CA LYS A 142 15.48 -9.39 -9.91
C LYS A 142 15.41 -7.90 -10.23
N VAL A 143 14.54 -7.15 -9.54
CA VAL A 143 14.34 -5.71 -9.81
C VAL A 143 15.01 -4.80 -8.79
N GLY A 144 15.58 -5.36 -7.71
CA GLY A 144 16.17 -4.61 -6.60
C GLY A 144 15.13 -4.15 -5.56
N LYS A 145 15.62 -3.65 -4.44
CA LYS A 145 14.77 -3.23 -3.30
C LYS A 145 13.82 -2.07 -3.64
N GLU A 146 14.26 -1.17 -4.49
CA GLU A 146 13.50 -0.03 -5.01
C GLU A 146 12.69 -0.39 -6.28
N GLY A 147 12.81 -1.62 -6.75
CA GLY A 147 12.20 -2.08 -8.00
C GLY A 147 10.68 -2.19 -7.91
N VAL A 148 10.04 -2.01 -9.04
CA VAL A 148 8.59 -2.10 -9.15
C VAL A 148 8.15 -3.55 -9.36
N ILE A 149 7.22 -4.01 -8.54
CA ILE A 149 6.60 -5.33 -8.65
C ILE A 149 5.09 -5.14 -8.77
N THR A 150 4.47 -5.82 -9.71
CA THR A 150 3.02 -5.85 -9.91
C THR A 150 2.49 -7.26 -9.88
N VAL A 151 1.21 -7.40 -9.62
CA VAL A 151 0.53 -8.69 -9.58
C VAL A 151 -0.56 -8.73 -10.65
N GLU A 152 -0.52 -9.75 -11.49
CA GLU A 152 -1.49 -9.97 -12.56
C GLU A 152 -2.11 -11.36 -12.46
N GLU A 153 -3.26 -11.53 -13.10
CA GLU A 153 -3.89 -12.84 -13.22
C GLU A 153 -3.23 -13.63 -14.37
N ALA A 154 -2.79 -14.85 -14.10
CA ALA A 154 -2.30 -15.76 -15.13
C ALA A 154 -3.48 -16.46 -15.84
N LYS A 155 -3.24 -16.90 -17.05
CA LYS A 155 -4.16 -17.80 -17.77
C LYS A 155 -3.91 -19.28 -17.44
N GLY A 156 -2.80 -19.57 -16.76
CA GLY A 156 -2.37 -20.90 -16.37
C GLY A 156 -2.68 -21.25 -14.92
N LEU A 157 -2.28 -22.46 -14.52
CA LEU A 157 -2.45 -22.94 -13.15
C LEU A 157 -1.33 -22.45 -12.22
N ASP A 158 -0.13 -22.28 -12.77
CA ASP A 158 1.07 -21.95 -12.01
C ASP A 158 1.26 -20.45 -11.86
N THR A 159 1.85 -20.05 -10.74
CA THR A 159 2.26 -18.67 -10.50
C THR A 159 3.67 -18.45 -11.02
N GLU A 160 3.84 -17.50 -11.94
CA GLU A 160 5.10 -17.21 -12.63
C GLU A 160 5.58 -15.77 -12.35
N ILE A 161 6.89 -15.53 -12.53
CA ILE A 161 7.51 -14.20 -12.39
C ILE A 161 8.20 -13.83 -13.71
N ASP A 162 7.69 -12.80 -14.34
CA ASP A 162 8.32 -12.17 -15.50
C ASP A 162 8.94 -10.82 -15.12
N VAL A 163 10.07 -10.49 -15.74
CA VAL A 163 10.61 -9.12 -15.69
C VAL A 163 10.43 -8.49 -17.07
N VAL A 164 9.79 -7.34 -17.07
CA VAL A 164 9.39 -6.66 -18.31
C VAL A 164 9.86 -5.21 -18.30
N GLU A 165 9.98 -4.63 -19.49
CA GLU A 165 10.28 -3.21 -19.63
C GLU A 165 9.13 -2.39 -19.06
N GLY A 166 9.46 -1.45 -18.17
CA GLY A 166 8.48 -0.62 -17.50
C GLY A 166 9.11 0.34 -16.52
N MET A 167 8.32 1.30 -16.05
CA MET A 167 8.74 2.21 -14.99
C MET A 167 7.56 2.72 -14.18
N GLN A 168 7.86 3.19 -12.97
CA GLN A 168 6.93 3.92 -12.13
C GLN A 168 7.49 5.32 -11.83
N PHE A 169 6.59 6.30 -11.74
CA PHE A 169 6.92 7.65 -11.29
C PHE A 169 5.83 8.22 -10.37
N ASP A 170 6.22 9.20 -9.54
CA ASP A 170 5.42 9.73 -8.45
C ASP A 170 4.53 10.89 -8.93
N GLN A 171 3.57 10.58 -9.80
CA GLN A 171 2.48 11.46 -10.22
C GLN A 171 1.25 10.59 -10.46
N GLY A 172 0.16 10.92 -9.78
CA GLY A 172 -1.11 10.20 -9.91
C GLY A 172 -2.10 10.88 -10.85
N PHE A 173 -3.31 10.36 -10.88
CA PHE A 173 -4.37 10.91 -11.73
C PHE A 173 -4.74 12.33 -11.33
N MET A 174 -4.96 13.20 -12.31
CA MET A 174 -5.35 14.59 -12.10
C MET A 174 -6.81 14.75 -11.64
N SER A 175 -7.62 13.71 -11.78
CA SER A 175 -9.02 13.70 -11.34
C SER A 175 -9.44 12.31 -10.86
N PRO A 176 -10.11 12.18 -9.69
CA PRO A 176 -10.67 10.90 -9.23
C PRO A 176 -11.68 10.29 -10.20
N TYR A 177 -12.26 11.10 -11.06
CA TYR A 177 -13.18 10.63 -12.10
C TYR A 177 -12.50 9.77 -13.18
N PHE A 178 -11.18 9.67 -13.23
CA PHE A 178 -10.45 8.72 -14.09
C PHE A 178 -10.35 7.31 -13.51
N VAL A 179 -10.74 7.10 -12.26
CA VAL A 179 -10.69 5.79 -11.59
C VAL A 179 -11.60 4.78 -12.30
N THR A 180 -11.04 3.63 -12.69
CA THR A 180 -11.77 2.50 -13.29
C THR A 180 -12.13 1.44 -12.27
N ASN A 181 -11.28 1.26 -11.25
CA ASN A 181 -11.46 0.35 -10.14
C ASN A 181 -11.75 1.15 -8.85
N SER A 182 -13.01 1.29 -8.51
CA SER A 182 -13.45 2.09 -7.35
C SER A 182 -13.07 1.47 -6.01
N GLU A 183 -12.89 0.15 -5.93
CA GLU A 183 -12.52 -0.55 -4.69
C GLU A 183 -11.08 -0.22 -4.30
N LYS A 184 -10.16 -0.23 -5.27
CA LYS A 184 -8.73 0.06 -5.09
C LYS A 184 -8.38 1.52 -5.37
N MET A 185 -9.34 2.34 -5.81
CA MET A 185 -9.14 3.74 -6.26
C MET A 185 -8.03 3.87 -7.32
N LEU A 186 -8.01 2.97 -8.31
CA LEU A 186 -7.04 2.91 -9.38
C LEU A 186 -7.68 3.18 -10.74
N ALA A 187 -6.94 3.84 -11.63
CA ALA A 187 -7.25 3.88 -13.06
C ALA A 187 -6.36 2.84 -13.77
N GLU A 188 -6.96 1.75 -14.20
CA GLU A 188 -6.31 0.65 -14.90
C GLU A 188 -6.65 0.74 -16.40
N LEU A 189 -5.62 0.78 -17.24
CA LEU A 189 -5.73 0.91 -18.69
C LEU A 189 -4.92 -0.22 -19.36
N ASP A 190 -5.60 -1.14 -20.02
CA ASP A 190 -4.97 -2.25 -20.72
C ASP A 190 -4.80 -1.94 -22.22
N GLY A 191 -3.58 -2.08 -22.74
CA GLY A 191 -3.25 -1.75 -24.13
C GLY A 191 -3.32 -0.25 -24.43
N ALA A 192 -2.87 0.57 -23.46
CA ALA A 192 -2.96 2.02 -23.55
C ALA A 192 -2.02 2.61 -24.62
N GLN A 193 -2.54 3.60 -25.36
CA GLN A 193 -1.71 4.56 -26.07
C GLN A 193 -1.18 5.60 -25.08
N VAL A 194 0.03 6.10 -25.27
CA VAL A 194 0.69 7.03 -24.36
C VAL A 194 1.05 8.30 -25.10
N LEU A 195 0.49 9.42 -24.70
CA LEU A 195 0.83 10.77 -25.16
C LEU A 195 1.77 11.43 -24.16
N VAL A 196 2.93 11.89 -24.63
CA VAL A 196 3.95 12.53 -23.78
C VAL A 196 4.19 13.96 -24.25
N SER A 197 4.00 14.95 -23.37
CA SER A 197 4.13 16.37 -23.70
C SER A 197 4.87 17.16 -22.64
N GLU A 198 5.80 18.02 -23.04
CA GLU A 198 6.39 19.05 -22.20
C GLU A 198 5.47 20.27 -22.04
N LYS A 199 4.45 20.36 -22.90
CA LYS A 199 3.53 21.52 -22.93
C LYS A 199 2.31 21.28 -22.05
N LYS A 200 1.72 22.37 -21.59
CA LYS A 200 0.39 22.37 -20.97
C LYS A 200 -0.70 22.15 -22.01
N ILE A 201 -1.71 21.43 -21.64
CA ILE A 201 -2.91 21.23 -22.46
C ILE A 201 -3.96 22.23 -21.98
N THR A 202 -4.18 23.28 -22.76
CA THR A 202 -5.13 24.35 -22.43
C THR A 202 -6.53 24.06 -22.95
N GLY A 203 -6.64 23.40 -24.11
CA GLY A 203 -7.91 23.02 -24.73
C GLY A 203 -7.79 21.72 -25.51
N LEU A 204 -8.91 21.04 -25.74
CA LEU A 204 -8.92 19.74 -26.44
C LEU A 204 -9.02 19.87 -27.96
N GLN A 205 -9.34 21.03 -28.50
CA GLN A 205 -9.50 21.19 -29.96
C GLN A 205 -8.23 20.83 -30.72
N ALA A 206 -7.07 21.23 -30.19
CA ALA A 206 -5.77 20.92 -30.79
C ALA A 206 -5.42 19.41 -30.71
N LEU A 207 -6.02 18.67 -29.80
CA LEU A 207 -5.83 17.23 -29.62
C LEU A 207 -6.84 16.35 -30.40
N LEU A 208 -7.86 16.93 -31.02
CA LEU A 208 -8.87 16.19 -31.76
C LEU A 208 -8.28 15.20 -32.79
N PRO A 209 -7.22 15.57 -33.56
CA PRO A 209 -6.60 14.65 -34.53
C PRO A 209 -6.07 13.35 -33.88
N ILE A 210 -5.78 13.36 -32.59
CA ILE A 210 -5.36 12.16 -31.82
C ILE A 210 -6.55 11.52 -31.13
N LEU A 211 -7.42 12.30 -30.49
CA LEU A 211 -8.50 11.80 -29.67
C LEU A 211 -9.57 11.06 -30.48
N GLU A 212 -9.92 11.55 -31.68
CA GLU A 212 -10.93 10.94 -32.52
C GLU A 212 -10.56 9.53 -33.00
N PRO A 213 -9.35 9.27 -33.56
CA PRO A 213 -8.93 7.93 -33.94
C PRO A 213 -8.86 6.96 -32.76
N ILE A 214 -8.42 7.43 -31.57
CA ILE A 214 -8.35 6.62 -30.35
C ILE A 214 -9.75 6.24 -29.88
N ALA A 215 -10.67 7.21 -29.85
CA ALA A 215 -12.07 6.97 -29.47
C ALA A 215 -12.75 5.99 -30.40
N GLN A 216 -12.57 6.14 -31.73
CA GLN A 216 -13.09 5.23 -32.75
C GLN A 216 -12.50 3.81 -32.61
N ALA A 217 -11.22 3.70 -32.28
CA ALA A 217 -10.56 2.41 -32.04
C ALA A 217 -10.90 1.79 -30.67
N GLY A 218 -11.57 2.53 -29.79
CA GLY A 218 -11.91 2.09 -28.42
C GLY A 218 -10.70 1.83 -27.53
N LYS A 219 -9.51 2.30 -27.92
CA LYS A 219 -8.27 2.12 -27.16
C LYS A 219 -8.19 3.07 -25.98
N PRO A 220 -7.60 2.65 -24.85
CA PRO A 220 -7.30 3.54 -23.74
C PRO A 220 -6.18 4.51 -24.09
N LEU A 221 -6.22 5.71 -23.49
CA LEU A 221 -5.21 6.74 -23.63
C LEU A 221 -4.70 7.23 -22.26
N LEU A 222 -3.39 7.15 -22.06
CA LEU A 222 -2.70 7.86 -21.00
C LEU A 222 -2.13 9.16 -21.55
N ILE A 223 -2.46 10.28 -20.91
CA ILE A 223 -1.91 11.60 -21.22
C ILE A 223 -0.93 11.99 -20.12
N ILE A 224 0.34 12.21 -20.48
CA ILE A 224 1.38 12.72 -19.58
C ILE A 224 1.77 14.11 -20.10
N ALA A 225 1.42 15.16 -19.37
CA ALA A 225 1.68 16.53 -19.78
C ALA A 225 2.18 17.37 -18.60
N GLU A 226 2.83 18.52 -18.88
CA GLU A 226 3.23 19.44 -17.81
C GLU A 226 2.05 19.78 -16.91
N ASP A 227 0.91 20.13 -17.51
CA ASP A 227 -0.37 20.32 -16.84
C ASP A 227 -1.52 20.13 -17.83
N VAL A 228 -2.73 19.92 -17.31
CA VAL A 228 -3.97 19.96 -18.10
C VAL A 228 -4.90 20.96 -17.44
N GLU A 229 -5.20 22.05 -18.15
CA GLU A 229 -6.01 23.12 -17.60
C GLU A 229 -7.46 22.68 -17.34
N SER A 230 -8.13 23.38 -16.43
CA SER A 230 -9.42 22.97 -15.89
C SER A 230 -10.48 22.70 -16.97
N GLU A 231 -10.51 23.48 -18.05
CA GLU A 231 -11.46 23.32 -19.16
C GLU A 231 -11.18 22.03 -19.94
N ALA A 232 -9.91 21.80 -20.28
CA ALA A 232 -9.48 20.58 -20.97
C ALA A 232 -9.72 19.34 -20.11
N LEU A 233 -9.37 19.42 -18.81
CA LEU A 233 -9.57 18.34 -17.84
C LEU A 233 -11.06 18.00 -17.67
N ALA A 234 -11.91 19.00 -17.50
CA ALA A 234 -13.36 18.81 -17.36
C ALA A 234 -13.96 18.13 -18.61
N THR A 235 -13.48 18.51 -19.80
CA THR A 235 -13.94 17.91 -21.05
C THR A 235 -13.47 16.45 -21.20
N LEU A 236 -12.23 16.12 -20.79
CA LEU A 236 -11.73 14.73 -20.75
C LEU A 236 -12.57 13.87 -19.80
N VAL A 237 -12.83 14.39 -18.58
CA VAL A 237 -13.67 13.72 -17.58
C VAL A 237 -15.08 13.47 -18.12
N LEU A 238 -15.69 14.49 -18.74
CA LEU A 238 -17.05 14.37 -19.29
C LEU A 238 -17.14 13.31 -20.40
N ASN A 239 -16.16 13.28 -21.32
CA ASN A 239 -16.10 12.28 -22.39
C ASN A 239 -15.88 10.87 -21.83
N ARG A 240 -15.07 10.74 -20.78
CA ARG A 240 -14.90 9.46 -20.09
C ARG A 240 -16.20 8.99 -19.43
N LEU A 241 -16.86 9.85 -18.68
CA LEU A 241 -18.13 9.52 -17.98
C LEU A 241 -19.23 9.13 -18.96
N ARG A 242 -19.26 9.73 -20.14
CA ARG A 242 -20.18 9.37 -21.24
C ARG A 242 -19.79 8.07 -21.96
N GLY A 243 -18.65 7.46 -21.60
CA GLY A 243 -18.19 6.22 -22.24
C GLY A 243 -17.58 6.41 -23.63
N GLY A 244 -17.41 7.64 -24.12
CA GLY A 244 -16.86 7.93 -25.44
C GLY A 244 -15.34 7.81 -25.52
N LEU A 245 -14.64 7.94 -24.38
CA LEU A 245 -13.17 7.90 -24.35
C LEU A 245 -12.68 7.23 -23.06
N LYS A 246 -11.82 6.22 -23.21
CA LYS A 246 -11.11 5.60 -22.08
C LYS A 246 -9.80 6.38 -21.85
N VAL A 247 -9.77 7.33 -20.93
CA VAL A 247 -8.63 8.23 -20.74
C VAL A 247 -8.27 8.40 -19.28
N CYS A 248 -6.98 8.56 -19.03
CA CYS A 248 -6.44 9.07 -17.76
C CYS A 248 -5.39 10.14 -18.06
N ALA A 249 -5.41 11.25 -17.34
CA ALA A 249 -4.43 12.32 -17.44
C ALA A 249 -3.64 12.42 -16.13
N VAL A 250 -2.32 12.53 -16.27
CA VAL A 250 -1.36 12.67 -15.18
C VAL A 250 -0.39 13.82 -15.47
N LYS A 251 0.16 14.40 -14.40
CA LYS A 251 1.21 15.41 -14.57
C LYS A 251 2.55 14.76 -14.92
N ALA A 252 3.36 15.46 -15.70
CA ALA A 252 4.73 15.06 -15.98
C ALA A 252 5.55 15.05 -14.67
N PRO A 253 6.36 14.01 -14.43
CA PRO A 253 7.20 13.95 -13.23
C PRO A 253 8.37 14.94 -13.28
N GLY A 254 8.77 15.45 -12.11
CA GLY A 254 9.89 16.36 -11.98
C GLY A 254 9.58 17.80 -12.36
N PHE A 255 10.63 18.66 -12.35
CA PHE A 255 10.55 20.10 -12.63
C PHE A 255 11.73 20.54 -13.52
N GLY A 256 11.53 21.58 -14.34
CA GLY A 256 12.57 22.14 -15.19
C GLY A 256 13.21 21.11 -16.11
N ASP A 257 14.54 21.14 -16.25
CA ASP A 257 15.29 20.25 -17.12
C ASP A 257 15.16 18.77 -16.72
N ARG A 258 15.00 18.47 -15.44
CA ARG A 258 14.74 17.09 -14.99
C ARG A 258 13.42 16.55 -15.55
N ARG A 259 12.38 17.38 -15.64
CA ARG A 259 11.10 16.98 -16.24
C ARG A 259 11.30 16.60 -17.69
N LYS A 260 12.04 17.41 -18.46
CA LYS A 260 12.33 17.13 -19.86
C LYS A 260 13.04 15.78 -20.02
N GLU A 261 14.03 15.52 -19.20
CA GLU A 261 14.80 14.28 -19.23
C GLU A 261 13.97 13.06 -18.85
N MET A 262 13.09 13.18 -17.84
CA MET A 262 12.18 12.11 -17.45
C MET A 262 11.12 11.82 -18.53
N LEU A 263 10.61 12.86 -19.20
CA LEU A 263 9.69 12.69 -20.32
C LEU A 263 10.36 11.98 -21.51
N LYS A 264 11.65 12.26 -21.77
CA LYS A 264 12.43 11.52 -22.78
C LYS A 264 12.58 10.05 -22.41
N ASP A 265 12.86 9.75 -21.15
CA ASP A 265 12.96 8.37 -20.65
C ASP A 265 11.63 7.62 -20.83
N ILE A 266 10.52 8.26 -20.47
CA ILE A 266 9.16 7.71 -20.67
C ILE A 266 8.86 7.49 -22.16
N ALA A 267 9.23 8.44 -23.00
CA ALA A 267 9.01 8.35 -24.44
C ALA A 267 9.80 7.18 -25.05
N ILE A 268 11.08 7.05 -24.71
CA ILE A 268 11.93 5.95 -25.18
C ILE A 268 11.37 4.60 -24.70
N LEU A 269 10.92 4.51 -23.46
CA LEU A 269 10.33 3.29 -22.88
C LEU A 269 9.06 2.86 -23.61
N THR A 270 8.21 3.82 -23.99
CA THR A 270 6.89 3.55 -24.59
C THR A 270 6.92 3.57 -26.11
N GLY A 271 8.01 4.04 -26.73
CA GLY A 271 8.10 4.31 -28.16
C GLY A 271 7.33 5.56 -28.58
N ALA A 272 7.03 6.46 -27.63
CA ALA A 272 6.40 7.75 -27.91
C ALA A 272 7.41 8.78 -28.45
N THR A 273 6.88 9.87 -29.02
CA THR A 273 7.65 11.08 -29.30
C THR A 273 7.21 12.18 -28.35
N VAL A 274 8.17 12.84 -27.67
CA VAL A 274 7.86 13.96 -26.75
C VAL A 274 7.42 15.18 -27.56
N ILE A 275 6.24 15.69 -27.26
CA ILE A 275 5.76 16.96 -27.84
C ILE A 275 6.44 18.11 -27.10
N SER A 276 7.38 18.77 -27.77
CA SER A 276 8.15 19.87 -27.20
C SER A 276 8.36 21.01 -28.21
N ASP A 277 8.63 22.22 -27.70
CA ASP A 277 8.99 23.36 -28.53
C ASP A 277 10.35 23.17 -29.22
N ASP A 278 11.28 22.50 -28.53
CA ASP A 278 12.61 22.21 -29.06
C ASP A 278 12.57 21.37 -30.35
N MET A 279 11.50 20.55 -30.51
CA MET A 279 11.25 19.75 -31.70
C MET A 279 10.35 20.45 -32.74
N GLY A 280 9.94 21.68 -32.50
CA GLY A 280 9.02 22.44 -33.36
C GLY A 280 7.61 21.83 -33.43
N MET A 281 7.24 20.99 -32.47
CA MET A 281 5.94 20.31 -32.46
C MET A 281 4.87 21.13 -31.71
N THR A 282 3.71 21.26 -32.34
CA THR A 282 2.50 21.80 -31.72
C THR A 282 1.38 20.76 -31.73
N PHE A 283 0.40 20.89 -30.87
CA PHE A 283 -0.72 19.95 -30.81
C PHE A 283 -1.54 19.90 -32.12
N GLU A 284 -1.51 20.98 -32.91
CA GLU A 284 -2.19 21.04 -34.23
C GLU A 284 -1.48 20.24 -35.33
N ASN A 285 -0.17 20.02 -35.19
CA ASN A 285 0.66 19.41 -36.24
C ASN A 285 1.01 17.93 -35.94
N ILE A 286 0.47 17.35 -34.87
CA ILE A 286 0.76 15.97 -34.48
C ILE A 286 -0.20 14.97 -35.12
N THR A 287 0.31 13.76 -35.35
CA THR A 287 -0.46 12.61 -35.81
C THR A 287 -0.42 11.48 -34.78
N PRO A 288 -1.28 10.47 -34.86
CA PRO A 288 -1.22 9.30 -33.99
C PRO A 288 0.14 8.57 -33.95
N ALA A 289 1.02 8.82 -34.88
CA ALA A 289 2.38 8.25 -34.92
C ALA A 289 3.28 8.72 -33.75
N VAL A 290 2.95 9.82 -33.07
CA VAL A 290 3.70 10.29 -31.90
C VAL A 290 3.37 9.50 -30.62
N LEU A 291 2.32 8.69 -30.66
CA LEU A 291 1.86 7.92 -29.52
C LEU A 291 2.74 6.70 -29.25
N GLY A 292 3.14 6.54 -28.03
CA GLY A 292 3.71 5.30 -27.53
C GLY A 292 2.65 4.28 -27.13
N VAL A 293 3.10 3.12 -26.70
CA VAL A 293 2.26 2.02 -26.26
C VAL A 293 2.75 1.47 -24.93
N ALA A 294 1.83 1.15 -24.02
CA ALA A 294 2.08 0.34 -22.84
C ALA A 294 0.97 -0.70 -22.74
N LYS A 295 1.33 -1.99 -22.55
CA LYS A 295 0.30 -3.03 -22.43
C LYS A 295 -0.53 -2.89 -21.18
N LYS A 296 0.08 -2.38 -20.08
CA LYS A 296 -0.62 -2.11 -18.85
C LYS A 296 -0.18 -0.78 -18.25
N VAL A 297 -1.15 0.01 -17.86
CA VAL A 297 -0.96 1.25 -17.10
C VAL A 297 -1.85 1.20 -15.86
N VAL A 298 -1.26 1.49 -14.69
CA VAL A 298 -1.98 1.59 -13.42
C VAL A 298 -1.66 2.95 -12.82
N VAL A 299 -2.69 3.76 -12.64
CA VAL A 299 -2.55 5.10 -12.03
C VAL A 299 -3.29 5.13 -10.72
N SER A 300 -2.56 5.43 -9.64
CA SER A 300 -3.11 5.69 -8.32
C SER A 300 -3.31 7.19 -8.10
N LYS A 301 -3.65 7.58 -6.88
CA LYS A 301 -3.70 9.00 -6.48
C LYS A 301 -2.32 9.67 -6.57
N ASP A 302 -1.25 8.94 -6.29
CA ASP A 302 0.08 9.51 -6.08
C ASP A 302 1.15 8.96 -7.05
N SER A 303 0.85 7.93 -7.83
CA SER A 303 1.82 7.29 -8.72
C SER A 303 1.22 6.79 -10.03
N THR A 304 2.06 6.69 -11.06
CA THR A 304 1.75 6.09 -12.36
C THR A 304 2.76 5.01 -12.66
N LEU A 305 2.26 3.81 -12.92
CA LEU A 305 3.02 2.65 -13.35
C LEU A 305 2.70 2.35 -14.81
N MET A 306 3.74 2.10 -15.60
CA MET A 306 3.65 1.58 -16.98
C MET A 306 4.45 0.28 -17.06
N ALA A 307 3.84 -0.79 -17.53
CA ALA A 307 4.50 -2.07 -17.77
C ALA A 307 4.33 -2.53 -19.23
N HIS A 308 5.31 -3.28 -19.72
CA HIS A 308 5.41 -3.70 -21.11
C HIS A 308 5.36 -2.50 -22.07
N GLY A 309 6.29 -1.57 -21.94
CA GLY A 309 6.45 -0.45 -22.87
C GLY A 309 6.76 -0.96 -24.28
N GLY A 310 6.25 -0.24 -25.29
CA GLY A 310 6.44 -0.58 -26.70
C GLY A 310 7.74 -0.01 -27.32
N GLY A 311 8.65 0.53 -26.50
CA GLY A 311 9.92 1.09 -26.97
C GLY A 311 10.92 0.06 -27.46
N ASP A 312 11.89 0.52 -28.26
CA ASP A 312 12.98 -0.34 -28.74
C ASP A 312 14.02 -0.60 -27.63
N LYS A 313 14.36 -1.87 -27.41
CA LYS A 313 15.32 -2.29 -26.37
C LYS A 313 16.71 -1.70 -26.59
N THR A 314 17.13 -1.52 -27.84
CA THR A 314 18.41 -0.88 -28.17
C THR A 314 18.42 0.60 -27.80
N ALA A 315 17.33 1.31 -28.04
CA ALA A 315 17.18 2.70 -27.66
C ALA A 315 17.15 2.86 -26.12
N ILE A 316 16.49 1.96 -25.41
CA ILE A 316 16.48 1.94 -23.93
C ILE A 316 17.88 1.70 -23.38
N ALA A 317 18.63 0.74 -23.95
CA ALA A 317 20.00 0.46 -23.53
C ALA A 317 20.94 1.65 -23.80
N GLN A 318 20.86 2.27 -24.98
CA GLN A 318 21.62 3.49 -25.30
C GLN A 318 21.31 4.63 -24.33
N ARG A 319 20.04 4.82 -24.00
CA ARG A 319 19.64 5.85 -23.03
C ARG A 319 20.18 5.56 -21.63
N ALA A 320 20.20 4.32 -21.21
CA ALA A 320 20.81 3.91 -19.96
C ALA A 320 22.31 4.22 -19.92
N ASP A 321 23.02 3.99 -21.02
CA ASP A 321 24.46 4.31 -21.12
C ASP A 321 24.71 5.81 -21.08
N GLU A 322 23.89 6.64 -21.75
CA GLU A 322 23.95 8.11 -21.63
C GLU A 322 23.83 8.57 -20.17
N ILE A 323 22.90 7.98 -19.41
CA ILE A 323 22.71 8.31 -17.99
C ILE A 323 23.93 7.85 -17.16
N ARG A 324 24.52 6.69 -17.45
CA ARG A 324 25.75 6.22 -16.77
C ARG A 324 26.91 7.20 -16.99
N VAL A 325 27.11 7.62 -18.22
CA VAL A 325 28.14 8.63 -18.55
C VAL A 325 27.85 9.97 -17.84
N ALA A 326 26.59 10.37 -17.74
CA ALA A 326 26.21 11.58 -17.00
C ALA A 326 26.50 11.46 -15.49
N ILE A 327 26.32 10.28 -14.89
CA ILE A 327 26.67 10.01 -13.48
C ILE A 327 28.19 10.15 -13.28
N GLU A 328 29.00 9.57 -14.15
CA GLU A 328 30.46 9.63 -14.07
C GLU A 328 30.99 11.06 -14.21
N ASN A 329 30.38 11.87 -15.06
CA ASN A 329 30.77 13.25 -15.30
C ASN A 329 30.18 14.28 -14.32
N SER A 330 29.27 13.87 -13.45
CA SER A 330 28.65 14.77 -12.47
C SER A 330 29.56 15.05 -11.30
N ASN A 331 29.73 16.32 -10.94
CA ASN A 331 30.51 16.77 -9.79
C ASN A 331 29.66 16.97 -8.52
N SER A 332 28.34 16.79 -8.60
CA SER A 332 27.39 16.97 -7.52
C SER A 332 26.91 15.61 -7.02
N ASP A 333 27.09 15.32 -5.74
CA ASP A 333 26.60 14.09 -5.12
C ASP A 333 25.09 13.96 -5.25
N TYR A 334 24.37 15.07 -5.07
CA TYR A 334 22.92 15.12 -5.24
C TYR A 334 22.47 14.83 -6.68
N ASP A 335 23.18 15.37 -7.68
CA ASP A 335 22.83 15.10 -9.08
C ASP A 335 23.18 13.65 -9.46
N ARG A 336 24.30 13.11 -8.94
CA ARG A 336 24.66 11.68 -9.09
C ARG A 336 23.56 10.78 -8.52
N GLU A 337 23.07 11.08 -7.32
CA GLU A 337 21.98 10.32 -6.71
C GLU A 337 20.72 10.35 -7.57
N LYS A 338 20.29 11.52 -8.04
CA LYS A 338 19.09 11.68 -8.89
C LYS A 338 19.25 11.03 -10.28
N LEU A 339 20.43 11.04 -10.86
CA LEU A 339 20.72 10.30 -12.08
C LEU A 339 20.70 8.78 -11.85
N ALA A 340 21.22 8.31 -10.71
CA ALA A 340 21.19 6.90 -10.34
C ALA A 340 19.77 6.39 -10.11
N GLU A 341 18.90 7.17 -9.43
CA GLU A 341 17.47 6.87 -9.30
C GLU A 341 16.79 6.74 -10.68
N ARG A 342 17.10 7.66 -11.60
CA ARG A 342 16.54 7.66 -12.95
C ARG A 342 17.01 6.46 -13.76
N LEU A 343 18.30 6.11 -13.65
CA LEU A 343 18.85 4.91 -14.27
C LEU A 343 18.16 3.64 -13.74
N ALA A 344 18.02 3.55 -12.41
CA ALA A 344 17.36 2.40 -11.78
C ALA A 344 15.91 2.23 -12.27
N LYS A 345 15.14 3.34 -12.40
CA LYS A 345 13.78 3.31 -12.93
C LYS A 345 13.72 2.86 -14.40
N LEU A 346 14.71 3.21 -15.22
CA LEU A 346 14.74 2.86 -16.64
C LEU A 346 15.21 1.42 -16.90
N VAL A 347 16.23 0.96 -16.15
CA VAL A 347 16.89 -0.34 -16.39
C VAL A 347 16.29 -1.44 -15.52
N GLY A 348 15.80 -1.11 -14.33
CA GLY A 348 15.27 -2.09 -13.36
C GLY A 348 14.04 -2.83 -13.87
N GLY A 349 13.29 -2.25 -14.77
CA GLY A 349 12.06 -2.84 -15.29
C GLY A 349 10.98 -2.98 -14.21
N VAL A 350 9.99 -3.80 -14.52
CA VAL A 350 8.89 -4.17 -13.63
C VAL A 350 8.84 -5.68 -13.51
N ALA A 351 8.92 -6.21 -12.29
CA ALA A 351 8.62 -7.61 -12.06
C ALA A 351 7.10 -7.81 -12.02
N VAL A 352 6.60 -8.73 -12.82
CA VAL A 352 5.18 -9.08 -12.90
C VAL A 352 5.00 -10.47 -12.31
N ILE A 353 4.34 -10.56 -11.17
CA ILE A 353 3.93 -11.84 -10.57
C ILE A 353 2.58 -12.21 -11.18
N LYS A 354 2.56 -13.21 -12.04
CA LYS A 354 1.34 -13.74 -12.67
C LYS A 354 0.79 -14.86 -11.82
N VAL A 355 -0.34 -14.62 -11.18
CA VAL A 355 -0.97 -15.56 -10.24
C VAL A 355 -1.86 -16.53 -10.99
N GLY A 356 -1.55 -17.84 -10.91
CA GLY A 356 -2.34 -18.92 -11.48
C GLY A 356 -3.26 -19.60 -10.47
N GLY A 357 -4.29 -20.30 -10.99
CA GLY A 357 -5.24 -21.07 -10.19
C GLY A 357 -6.26 -21.82 -11.04
N MET A 358 -7.04 -22.69 -10.42
CA MET A 358 -8.03 -23.53 -11.12
C MET A 358 -9.33 -22.77 -11.43
N THR A 359 -9.65 -21.75 -10.65
CA THR A 359 -10.89 -20.96 -10.81
C THR A 359 -10.59 -19.47 -10.69
N GLU A 360 -11.41 -18.63 -11.32
CA GLU A 360 -11.28 -17.17 -11.20
C GLU A 360 -11.37 -16.67 -9.75
N ILE A 361 -12.17 -17.33 -8.92
CA ILE A 361 -12.30 -16.99 -7.49
C ILE A 361 -11.00 -17.27 -6.75
N GLU A 362 -10.39 -18.41 -7.00
CA GLU A 362 -9.10 -18.79 -6.41
C GLU A 362 -7.97 -17.85 -6.86
N VAL A 363 -7.90 -17.55 -8.17
CA VAL A 363 -6.91 -16.62 -8.72
C VAL A 363 -7.04 -15.24 -8.09
N LYS A 364 -8.26 -14.74 -7.96
CA LYS A 364 -8.51 -13.44 -7.35
C LYS A 364 -8.11 -13.41 -5.87
N GLU A 365 -8.50 -14.41 -5.09
CA GLU A 365 -8.14 -14.52 -3.67
C GLU A 365 -6.62 -14.63 -3.49
N LYS A 366 -5.96 -15.43 -4.32
CA LYS A 366 -4.51 -15.60 -4.29
C LYS A 366 -3.79 -14.31 -4.73
N LYS A 367 -4.33 -13.60 -5.72
CA LYS A 367 -3.81 -12.28 -6.15
C LYS A 367 -3.89 -11.26 -5.03
N ASP A 368 -5.04 -11.11 -4.38
CA ASP A 368 -5.21 -10.17 -3.27
C ASP A 368 -4.21 -10.50 -2.13
N ARG A 369 -3.99 -11.79 -1.83
CA ARG A 369 -3.00 -12.24 -0.85
C ARG A 369 -1.56 -11.90 -1.25
N VAL A 370 -1.22 -12.02 -2.54
CA VAL A 370 0.11 -11.63 -3.06
C VAL A 370 0.29 -10.12 -3.00
N ASP A 371 -0.74 -9.33 -3.34
CA ASP A 371 -0.74 -7.86 -3.24
C ASP A 371 -0.47 -7.42 -1.79
N ASP A 372 -1.16 -8.00 -0.80
CA ASP A 372 -0.99 -7.71 0.62
C ASP A 372 0.42 -8.09 1.11
N ALA A 373 0.89 -9.29 0.76
CA ALA A 373 2.22 -9.77 1.12
C ALA A 373 3.33 -8.90 0.51
N LEU A 374 3.15 -8.41 -0.72
CA LEU A 374 4.08 -7.51 -1.38
C LEU A 374 4.14 -6.14 -0.67
N ALA A 375 2.99 -5.58 -0.30
CA ALA A 375 2.92 -4.31 0.41
C ALA A 375 3.59 -4.39 1.80
N ALA A 376 3.30 -5.45 2.56
CA ALA A 376 3.95 -5.72 3.84
C ALA A 376 5.47 -5.93 3.71
N THR A 377 5.90 -6.63 2.66
CA THR A 377 7.33 -6.84 2.40
C THR A 377 8.04 -5.53 2.10
N ARG A 378 7.45 -4.65 1.28
CA ARG A 378 7.98 -3.31 1.02
C ARG A 378 8.07 -2.48 2.30
N ALA A 379 7.04 -2.52 3.14
CA ALA A 379 7.04 -1.84 4.44
C ALA A 379 8.19 -2.36 5.34
N GLY A 380 8.40 -3.67 5.38
CA GLY A 380 9.50 -4.30 6.14
C GLY A 380 10.89 -3.94 5.62
N VAL A 381 11.06 -3.86 4.31
CA VAL A 381 12.33 -3.44 3.69
C VAL A 381 12.62 -1.97 3.95
N ALA A 382 11.58 -1.11 3.91
CA ALA A 382 11.73 0.34 4.10
C ALA A 382 11.98 0.74 5.56
N GLU A 383 11.21 0.20 6.50
CA GLU A 383 11.21 0.64 7.91
C GLU A 383 11.75 -0.41 8.89
N GLY A 384 12.15 -1.58 8.39
CA GLY A 384 12.64 -2.68 9.20
C GLY A 384 11.54 -3.59 9.72
N ILE A 385 11.98 -4.60 10.48
CA ILE A 385 11.14 -5.67 11.04
C ILE A 385 11.31 -5.77 12.55
N VAL A 386 10.23 -6.22 13.20
CA VAL A 386 10.17 -6.48 14.65
C VAL A 386 9.67 -7.89 14.93
N ALA A 387 9.72 -8.33 16.18
CA ALA A 387 9.13 -9.59 16.60
C ALA A 387 7.60 -9.58 16.37
N GLY A 388 7.12 -10.55 15.59
CA GLY A 388 5.72 -10.69 15.22
C GLY A 388 4.84 -11.33 16.29
N GLY A 389 3.62 -11.70 15.91
CA GLY A 389 2.68 -12.34 16.82
C GLY A 389 2.17 -11.41 17.95
N GLY A 390 2.25 -10.09 17.75
CA GLY A 390 1.90 -9.09 18.76
C GLY A 390 2.94 -8.93 19.88
N VAL A 391 4.10 -9.57 19.79
CA VAL A 391 5.15 -9.53 20.82
C VAL A 391 5.75 -8.13 20.93
N ALA A 392 6.05 -7.46 19.80
CA ALA A 392 6.59 -6.10 19.82
C ALA A 392 5.68 -5.13 20.62
N LEU A 393 4.37 -5.22 20.43
CA LEU A 393 3.39 -4.42 21.18
C LEU A 393 3.39 -4.75 22.67
N VAL A 394 3.46 -6.05 23.05
CA VAL A 394 3.56 -6.46 24.45
C VAL A 394 4.84 -5.89 25.08
N ARG A 395 5.97 -5.90 24.37
CA ARG A 395 7.24 -5.34 24.84
C ARG A 395 7.19 -3.82 25.00
N ALA A 396 6.53 -3.13 24.09
CA ALA A 396 6.36 -1.68 24.16
C ALA A 396 5.58 -1.20 25.41
N THR A 397 4.87 -2.10 26.12
CA THR A 397 4.27 -1.75 27.43
C THR A 397 5.31 -1.25 28.44
N ARG A 398 6.58 -1.69 28.34
CA ARG A 398 7.68 -1.23 29.20
C ARG A 398 8.00 0.26 29.02
N ALA A 399 7.84 0.78 27.80
CA ALA A 399 8.03 2.21 27.54
C ALA A 399 7.00 3.07 28.28
N LEU A 400 5.83 2.50 28.57
CA LEU A 400 4.74 3.19 29.26
C LEU A 400 4.84 3.13 30.79
N GLU A 401 5.70 2.29 31.39
CA GLU A 401 5.82 2.14 32.85
C GLU A 401 6.28 3.42 33.56
N LYS A 402 7.14 4.19 32.89
CA LYS A 402 7.72 5.44 33.40
C LYS A 402 7.05 6.70 32.84
N LEU A 403 6.10 6.52 31.93
CA LEU A 403 5.41 7.63 31.31
C LEU A 403 4.32 8.16 32.23
N THR A 404 4.35 9.45 32.52
CA THR A 404 3.37 10.12 33.37
C THR A 404 2.80 11.34 32.66
N GLY A 405 1.48 11.47 32.71
CA GLY A 405 0.78 12.66 32.23
C GLY A 405 0.78 13.80 33.25
N ALA A 406 0.34 14.97 32.79
CA ALA A 406 0.26 16.16 33.64
C ALA A 406 -0.83 16.10 34.74
N ASN A 407 -1.80 15.20 34.60
CA ASN A 407 -2.90 14.98 35.55
C ASN A 407 -3.36 13.52 35.60
N ALA A 408 -4.28 13.21 36.53
CA ALA A 408 -4.80 11.85 36.70
C ALA A 408 -5.52 11.32 35.47
N ASP A 409 -6.27 12.15 34.74
CA ASP A 409 -7.05 11.73 33.57
C ASP A 409 -6.15 11.40 32.39
N GLN A 410 -5.02 12.10 32.21
CA GLN A 410 -4.00 11.73 31.23
C GLN A 410 -3.33 10.40 31.59
N ASN A 411 -3.06 10.15 32.88
CA ASN A 411 -2.51 8.86 33.31
C ASN A 411 -3.49 7.70 33.02
N VAL A 412 -4.78 7.95 33.15
CA VAL A 412 -5.80 6.98 32.75
C VAL A 412 -5.73 6.70 31.25
N GLY A 413 -5.52 7.72 30.40
CA GLY A 413 -5.31 7.57 28.97
C GLY A 413 -4.10 6.67 28.65
N ILE A 414 -2.97 6.89 29.33
CA ILE A 414 -1.77 6.06 29.20
C ILE A 414 -2.07 4.60 29.59
N ASP A 415 -2.81 4.38 30.68
CA ASP A 415 -3.16 3.05 31.17
C ASP A 415 -4.10 2.29 30.21
N ILE A 416 -5.01 3.01 29.52
CA ILE A 416 -5.86 2.45 28.48
C ILE A 416 -5.01 1.87 27.35
N VAL A 417 -4.02 2.62 26.84
CA VAL A 417 -3.12 2.14 25.77
C VAL A 417 -2.32 0.94 26.26
N ARG A 418 -1.73 1.01 27.45
CA ARG A 418 -0.95 -0.09 28.04
C ARG A 418 -1.72 -1.41 28.08
N ARG A 419 -3.03 -1.37 28.38
CA ARG A 419 -3.91 -2.54 28.39
C ARG A 419 -4.34 -2.94 26.97
N ALA A 420 -4.46 -2.00 26.07
CA ALA A 420 -4.94 -2.28 24.72
C ALA A 420 -3.90 -2.96 23.85
N ILE A 421 -2.64 -2.54 23.93
CA ILE A 421 -1.57 -3.05 23.06
C ILE A 421 -1.19 -4.52 23.32
N THR A 422 -1.64 -5.11 24.44
CA THR A 422 -1.49 -6.55 24.68
C THR A 422 -2.55 -7.42 23.98
N ALA A 423 -3.66 -6.79 23.53
CA ALA A 423 -4.80 -7.52 22.99
C ALA A 423 -4.49 -8.33 21.70
N PRO A 424 -3.66 -7.89 20.75
CA PRO A 424 -3.33 -8.70 19.59
C PRO A 424 -2.65 -10.02 19.95
N CYS A 425 -1.63 -10.00 20.79
CA CYS A 425 -0.95 -11.22 21.27
C CYS A 425 -1.92 -12.15 22.01
N ALA A 426 -2.74 -11.60 22.91
CA ALA A 426 -3.76 -12.36 23.61
C ALA A 426 -4.77 -13.02 22.66
N GLN A 427 -5.25 -12.28 21.65
CA GLN A 427 -6.23 -12.79 20.69
C GLN A 427 -5.66 -13.92 19.82
N ILE A 428 -4.38 -13.83 19.40
CA ILE A 428 -3.70 -14.89 18.66
C ILE A 428 -3.65 -16.18 19.50
N ALA A 429 -3.31 -16.06 20.80
CA ALA A 429 -3.28 -17.20 21.72
C ALA A 429 -4.67 -17.78 21.96
N ASP A 430 -5.69 -16.94 22.19
CA ASP A 430 -7.09 -17.37 22.36
C ASP A 430 -7.60 -18.14 21.12
N ASN A 431 -7.29 -17.67 19.93
CA ASN A 431 -7.64 -18.32 18.69
C ASN A 431 -6.92 -19.69 18.53
N ALA A 432 -5.75 -19.84 19.18
CA ALA A 432 -5.01 -21.10 19.24
C ALA A 432 -5.51 -22.06 20.34
N GLY A 433 -6.50 -21.64 21.15
CA GLY A 433 -7.07 -22.46 22.24
C GLY A 433 -6.28 -22.39 23.54
N VAL A 434 -5.41 -21.38 23.72
CA VAL A 434 -4.63 -21.13 24.93
C VAL A 434 -5.05 -19.79 25.51
N SER A 435 -5.08 -19.67 26.86
CA SER A 435 -5.42 -18.39 27.49
C SER A 435 -4.46 -17.28 27.10
N GLY A 436 -4.98 -16.25 26.43
CA GLY A 436 -4.20 -15.09 25.99
C GLY A 436 -3.55 -14.34 27.14
N GLU A 437 -4.22 -14.23 28.28
CA GLU A 437 -3.67 -13.57 29.48
C GLU A 437 -2.43 -14.29 30.02
N ILE A 438 -2.43 -15.64 30.03
CA ILE A 438 -1.28 -16.44 30.45
C ILE A 438 -0.11 -16.25 29.49
N VAL A 439 -0.38 -16.25 28.19
CA VAL A 439 0.67 -16.06 27.17
C VAL A 439 1.29 -14.67 27.29
N VAL A 440 0.48 -13.62 27.39
CA VAL A 440 0.96 -12.24 27.59
C VAL A 440 1.79 -12.14 28.87
N GLY A 441 1.32 -12.72 30.00
CA GLY A 441 2.06 -12.74 31.25
C GLY A 441 3.45 -13.35 31.09
N LYS A 442 3.55 -14.53 30.49
CA LYS A 442 4.84 -15.20 30.23
C LYS A 442 5.76 -14.40 29.29
N VAL A 443 5.21 -13.75 28.27
CA VAL A 443 5.98 -12.88 27.40
C VAL A 443 6.52 -11.70 28.21
N MET A 444 5.73 -11.08 29.10
CA MET A 444 6.16 -9.94 29.91
C MET A 444 7.23 -10.31 30.96
N GLU A 445 7.20 -11.54 31.51
CA GLU A 445 8.18 -12.02 32.48
C GLU A 445 9.60 -12.19 31.91
N SER A 446 9.72 -12.44 30.61
CA SER A 446 11.03 -12.61 29.97
C SER A 446 11.70 -11.27 29.68
N ASP A 447 13.01 -11.17 29.87
CA ASP A 447 13.80 -10.00 29.50
C ASP A 447 14.24 -9.99 28.03
N ASP A 448 14.17 -11.14 27.35
CA ASP A 448 14.47 -11.23 25.93
C ASP A 448 13.36 -10.55 25.11
N TYR A 449 13.71 -9.50 24.37
CA TYR A 449 12.76 -8.73 23.57
C TYR A 449 12.06 -9.57 22.50
N ASN A 450 12.74 -10.58 21.97
CA ASN A 450 12.22 -11.41 20.88
C ASN A 450 11.50 -12.68 21.37
N PHE A 451 11.51 -12.94 22.68
CA PHE A 451 10.81 -14.10 23.24
C PHE A 451 9.30 -13.96 23.12
N GLY A 452 8.64 -14.92 22.47
CA GLY A 452 7.22 -14.91 22.23
C GLY A 452 6.63 -16.32 22.10
N TYR A 453 5.32 -16.38 21.87
CA TYR A 453 4.56 -17.62 21.73
C TYR A 453 4.25 -17.90 20.26
N ASN A 454 4.78 -18.99 19.72
CA ASN A 454 4.42 -19.52 18.42
C ASN A 454 3.07 -20.24 18.51
N ALA A 455 2.00 -19.58 18.13
CA ALA A 455 0.64 -20.11 18.19
C ALA A 455 0.41 -21.32 17.23
N GLN A 456 1.27 -21.52 16.25
CA GLN A 456 1.18 -22.66 15.34
C GLN A 456 1.66 -23.95 16.00
N THR A 457 2.83 -23.91 16.66
CA THR A 457 3.46 -25.07 17.31
C THR A 457 3.05 -25.24 18.77
N GLY A 458 2.63 -24.18 19.44
CA GLY A 458 2.31 -24.17 20.85
C GLY A 458 3.52 -23.95 21.78
N GLU A 459 4.64 -23.50 21.23
CA GLU A 459 5.91 -23.36 21.94
C GLU A 459 6.32 -21.90 22.14
N TYR A 460 7.10 -21.62 23.16
CA TYR A 460 7.73 -20.31 23.37
C TYR A 460 9.10 -20.31 22.70
N VAL A 461 9.33 -19.35 21.82
CA VAL A 461 10.51 -19.26 20.96
C VAL A 461 11.03 -17.83 20.84
N ASP A 462 12.26 -17.69 20.31
CA ASP A 462 12.73 -16.42 19.75
C ASP A 462 11.99 -16.19 18.43
N MET A 463 11.10 -15.20 18.40
CA MET A 463 10.22 -14.94 17.26
C MET A 463 11.01 -14.59 16.00
N LEU A 464 12.08 -13.80 16.13
CA LEU A 464 12.92 -13.44 14.99
C LEU A 464 13.64 -14.65 14.39
N LYS A 465 14.18 -15.55 15.23
CA LYS A 465 14.84 -16.78 14.75
C LYS A 465 13.84 -17.76 14.17
N ALA A 466 12.63 -17.80 14.71
CA ALA A 466 11.55 -18.64 14.20
C ALA A 466 10.92 -18.08 12.90
N GLY A 467 11.38 -16.93 12.42
CA GLY A 467 10.84 -16.27 11.23
C GLY A 467 9.46 -15.65 11.45
N ILE A 468 9.00 -15.50 12.69
CA ILE A 468 7.72 -14.86 13.02
C ILE A 468 7.99 -13.38 13.25
N ILE A 469 7.82 -12.60 12.18
CA ILE A 469 8.23 -11.20 12.10
C ILE A 469 7.13 -10.35 11.49
N ASP A 470 6.99 -9.12 11.97
CA ASP A 470 6.07 -8.13 11.42
C ASP A 470 6.85 -6.91 10.92
N PRO A 471 6.43 -6.26 9.82
CA PRO A 471 6.98 -4.96 9.44
C PRO A 471 6.71 -3.92 10.55
N ALA A 472 7.73 -3.14 10.91
CA ALA A 472 7.60 -2.12 11.96
C ALA A 472 6.48 -1.11 11.63
N LYS A 473 6.33 -0.75 10.35
CA LYS A 473 5.28 0.16 9.86
C LYS A 473 3.87 -0.36 10.14
N VAL A 474 3.61 -1.64 9.94
CA VAL A 474 2.30 -2.26 10.17
C VAL A 474 1.85 -2.07 11.62
N VAL A 475 2.77 -2.22 12.55
CA VAL A 475 2.48 -2.09 13.99
C VAL A 475 2.20 -0.62 14.36
N LYS A 476 2.98 0.33 13.81
CA LYS A 476 2.81 1.77 14.03
C LYS A 476 1.49 2.32 13.50
N VAL A 477 1.11 1.93 12.27
CA VAL A 477 -0.12 2.41 11.64
C VAL A 477 -1.36 1.97 12.40
N GLY A 478 -1.38 0.76 12.92
CA GLY A 478 -2.45 0.27 13.80
C GLY A 478 -2.68 1.18 15.00
N ASP A 479 -1.63 1.66 15.62
CA ASP A 479 -1.67 2.53 16.79
C ASP A 479 -2.16 3.95 16.45
N GLU A 480 -1.64 4.60 15.41
CA GLU A 480 -2.07 5.93 14.99
C GLU A 480 -3.54 6.00 14.59
N VAL A 481 -4.02 5.01 13.86
CA VAL A 481 -5.42 4.96 13.42
C VAL A 481 -6.35 4.78 14.61
N THR A 482 -5.96 4.00 15.59
CA THR A 482 -6.76 3.76 16.78
C THR A 482 -6.94 5.03 17.64
N VAL A 483 -5.92 5.85 17.76
CA VAL A 483 -5.98 7.13 18.48
C VAL A 483 -6.95 8.13 17.84
N ARG A 484 -6.99 8.21 16.52
CA ARG A 484 -7.89 9.11 15.80
C ARG A 484 -9.38 8.77 15.96
N LEU A 485 -9.70 7.52 16.28
CA LEU A 485 -11.08 7.08 16.50
C LEU A 485 -11.69 7.52 17.85
N ILE A 486 -10.87 7.88 18.83
CA ILE A 486 -11.34 8.26 20.17
C ILE A 486 -11.57 9.76 20.30
N GLY A 487 -11.47 10.52 19.21
CA GLY A 487 -11.90 11.92 19.18
C GLY A 487 -13.40 12.04 19.43
N VAL A 488 -13.79 12.39 20.66
CA VAL A 488 -15.18 12.63 21.03
C VAL A 488 -15.58 14.02 20.56
N ASP A 489 -16.64 14.12 19.77
CA ASP A 489 -17.26 15.40 19.40
C ASP A 489 -18.10 15.89 20.58
N GLU A 490 -17.52 16.76 21.43
CA GLU A 490 -18.18 17.33 22.62
C GLU A 490 -19.40 18.20 22.27
N ASP A 491 -19.42 18.85 21.11
CA ASP A 491 -20.50 19.78 20.73
C ASP A 491 -21.82 19.07 20.41
N ARG A 492 -21.79 17.76 20.13
CA ARG A 492 -22.98 17.03 19.71
C ARG A 492 -23.46 15.96 20.67
N LYS A 493 -22.81 15.74 21.82
CA LYS A 493 -23.14 14.63 22.77
C LYS A 493 -23.33 13.28 22.07
N ARG A 494 -22.57 13.02 21.02
CA ARG A 494 -22.60 11.80 20.23
C ARG A 494 -21.22 11.18 20.29
N ILE A 495 -21.20 9.93 20.71
CA ILE A 495 -20.04 9.05 20.67
C ILE A 495 -19.94 8.50 19.27
#